data_01a334c3f6728a54584a389900aeaa7b
#
_entry.id   01a334c3f6728a54584a389900aeaa7b
#
_cell.length_a   1.000
_cell.length_b   1.000
_cell.length_c   1.000
_cell.angle_alpha   90.00
_cell.angle_beta   90.00
_cell.angle_gamma   90.00
#
_symmetry.space_group_name_H-M   'P 1'
#
loop_
_entity.id
_entity.type
_entity.pdbx_description
1 polymer ?
#
loop_
_entity_poly.entity_id
_entity_poly.type
_entity_poly.pdbx_seq_one_letter_code
_entity_poly.pdbx_strand_id
1 'polypeptide(L)'
;HSFGHVIENLCGYGEYLHGEAISIGMKIAGDIATEKNLWSKEHSLRQDHLIASYGLPTQTPKIKKNDVMKILMGDKKVRNGKMRFILPIELGEVDIFNDINESQFLRYFD
;
A
#
# COMPACT_ATOMS: atom_id res chain seq x y z
N HIS A 1 -2.02 4.63 -3.65
CA HIS A 1 -3.49 4.74 -3.64
C HIS A 1 -4.20 3.39 -3.60
N SER A 2 -3.70 2.35 -4.26
CA SER A 2 -4.41 1.06 -4.32
C SER A 2 -4.71 0.49 -2.93
N PHE A 3 -3.72 0.43 -2.05
CA PHE A 3 -3.93 -0.06 -0.69
C PHE A 3 -4.72 0.93 0.15
N GLY A 4 -4.53 2.22 -0.06
CA GLY A 4 -5.32 3.26 0.61
C GLY A 4 -6.81 3.13 0.29
N HIS A 5 -7.16 2.88 -0.97
CA HIS A 5 -8.54 2.67 -1.39
C HIS A 5 -9.15 1.42 -0.75
N VAL A 6 -8.36 0.35 -0.61
CA VAL A 6 -8.79 -0.86 0.09
C VAL A 6 -9.17 -0.52 1.54
N ILE A 7 -8.30 0.23 2.21
CA ILE A 7 -8.52 0.62 3.61
C ILE A 7 -9.75 1.49 3.75
N GLU A 8 -9.92 2.52 2.91
CA GLU A 8 -11.11 3.36 2.94
C GLU A 8 -12.38 2.55 2.73
N ASN A 9 -12.37 1.64 1.79
CA ASN A 9 -13.54 0.86 1.39
C ASN A 9 -13.96 -0.13 2.48
N LEU A 10 -12.99 -0.90 3.00
CA LEU A 10 -13.27 -1.99 3.93
C LEU A 10 -13.45 -1.54 5.37
N CYS A 11 -12.85 -0.42 5.77
CA CYS A 11 -13.04 0.13 7.12
C CYS A 11 -14.26 1.04 7.21
N GLY A 12 -14.89 1.35 6.08
CA GLY A 12 -16.05 2.23 6.03
C GLY A 12 -15.68 3.72 6.05
N TYR A 13 -16.51 4.52 5.45
CA TYR A 13 -16.33 5.97 5.41
C TYR A 13 -16.52 6.53 6.81
N GLY A 14 -15.54 7.31 7.28
CA GLY A 14 -15.54 7.93 8.60
C GLY A 14 -14.59 7.29 9.60
N GLU A 15 -14.14 6.07 9.36
CA GLU A 15 -13.12 5.42 10.20
C GLU A 15 -11.74 6.05 9.93
N TYR A 16 -11.43 6.24 8.67
CA TYR A 16 -10.20 6.92 8.23
C TYR A 16 -10.53 8.04 7.26
N LEU A 17 -9.88 9.18 7.45
CA LEU A 17 -9.85 10.21 6.43
C LEU A 17 -9.04 9.71 5.24
N HIS A 18 -9.30 10.24 4.06
CA HIS A 18 -8.61 9.81 2.84
C HIS A 18 -7.08 9.86 2.99
N GLY A 19 -6.54 10.98 3.50
CA GLY A 19 -5.09 11.12 3.69
C GLY A 19 -4.53 10.14 4.70
N GLU A 20 -5.30 9.77 5.72
CA GLU A 20 -4.90 8.77 6.70
C GLU A 20 -4.80 7.38 6.06
N ALA A 21 -5.78 7.01 5.25
CA ALA A 21 -5.77 5.74 4.52
C ALA A 21 -4.61 5.70 3.52
N ILE A 22 -4.35 6.80 2.83
CA ILE A 22 -3.25 6.90 1.88
C ILE A 22 -1.89 6.78 2.59
N SER A 23 -1.73 7.34 3.80
CA SER A 23 -0.48 7.21 4.54
C SER A 23 -0.17 5.75 4.89
N ILE A 24 -1.17 4.97 5.26
CA ILE A 24 -1.02 3.53 5.49
C ILE A 24 -0.64 2.82 4.19
N GLY A 25 -1.30 3.18 3.09
CA GLY A 25 -1.00 2.63 1.77
C GLY A 25 0.43 2.92 1.32
N MET A 26 0.93 4.12 1.58
CA MET A 26 2.32 4.49 1.28
C MET A 26 3.30 3.64 2.08
N LYS A 27 3.00 3.37 3.34
CA LYS A 27 3.84 2.50 4.15
C LYS A 27 3.90 1.08 3.57
N ILE A 28 2.76 0.52 3.21
CA ILE A 28 2.71 -0.81 2.59
C ILE A 28 3.52 -0.83 1.30
N ALA A 29 3.35 0.16 0.44
CA ALA A 29 4.11 0.26 -0.82
C ALA A 29 5.60 0.36 -0.56
N GLY A 30 6.02 1.12 0.43
CA GLY A 30 7.42 1.25 0.82
C GLY A 30 8.00 -0.07 1.34
N ASP A 31 7.24 -0.80 2.13
CA ASP A 31 7.69 -2.09 2.66
C ASP A 31 7.83 -3.14 1.54
N ILE A 32 6.89 -3.18 0.60
CA ILE A 32 6.97 -4.05 -0.57
C ILE A 32 8.21 -3.70 -1.40
N ALA A 33 8.44 -2.42 -1.64
CA ALA A 33 9.61 -1.96 -2.39
C ALA A 33 10.92 -2.35 -1.71
N THR A 34 10.98 -2.28 -0.39
CA THR A 34 12.14 -2.71 0.39
C THR A 34 12.40 -4.21 0.22
N GLU A 35 11.36 -5.02 0.31
CA GLU A 35 11.47 -6.47 0.15
C GLU A 35 11.91 -6.89 -1.25
N LYS A 36 11.50 -6.12 -2.27
CA LYS A 36 11.88 -6.36 -3.66
C LYS A 36 13.23 -5.73 -4.01
N ASN A 37 13.91 -5.12 -3.05
CA ASN A 37 15.18 -4.42 -3.25
C ASN A 37 15.09 -3.28 -4.27
N LEU A 38 13.94 -2.63 -4.36
CA LEU A 38 13.72 -1.48 -5.25
C LEU A 38 14.24 -0.19 -4.63
N TRP A 39 14.13 -0.04 -3.31
CA TRP A 39 14.74 1.05 -2.57
C TRP A 39 15.26 0.53 -1.22
N SER A 40 16.04 1.35 -0.51
CA SER A 40 16.69 0.93 0.73
C SER A 40 15.73 0.93 1.91
N LYS A 41 16.04 0.09 2.90
CA LYS A 41 15.33 0.09 4.19
C LYS A 41 15.44 1.46 4.87
N GLU A 42 16.57 2.15 4.71
CA GLU A 42 16.79 3.49 5.24
C GLU A 42 15.77 4.48 4.67
N HIS A 43 15.52 4.43 3.37
CA HIS A 43 14.51 5.27 2.73
C HIS A 43 13.11 4.93 3.23
N SER A 44 12.81 3.66 3.44
CA SER A 44 11.51 3.22 3.96
C SER A 44 11.28 3.75 5.38
N LEU A 45 12.28 3.65 6.25
CA LEU A 45 12.21 4.18 7.61
C LEU A 45 12.08 5.70 7.62
N ARG A 46 12.77 6.37 6.73
CA ARG A 46 12.66 7.83 6.59
C ARG A 46 11.25 8.25 6.21
N GLN A 47 10.61 7.55 5.28
CA GLN A 47 9.21 7.78 4.92
C GLN A 47 8.29 7.57 6.12
N ASP A 48 8.46 6.45 6.84
CA ASP A 48 7.62 6.12 8.00
C ASP A 48 7.74 7.20 9.10
N HIS A 49 8.96 7.65 9.38
CA HIS A 49 9.21 8.72 10.34
C HIS A 49 8.54 10.03 9.94
N LEU A 50 8.61 10.38 8.66
CA LEU A 50 7.98 11.59 8.16
C LEU A 50 6.46 11.53 8.31
N ILE A 51 5.86 10.42 7.91
CA ILE A 51 4.42 10.20 8.04
C ILE A 51 4.00 10.31 9.51
N ALA A 52 4.70 9.63 10.40
CA ALA A 52 4.40 9.64 11.82
C ALA A 52 4.57 11.02 12.45
N SER A 53 5.54 11.82 11.97
CA SER A 53 5.79 13.17 12.50
C SER A 53 4.64 14.13 12.25
N TYR A 54 3.80 13.85 11.25
CA TYR A 54 2.60 14.62 10.98
C TYR A 54 1.35 14.06 11.67
N GLY A 55 1.53 13.08 12.57
CA GLY A 55 0.42 12.45 13.27
C GLY A 55 -0.43 11.52 12.40
N LEU A 56 0.06 11.12 11.25
CA LEU A 56 -0.65 10.23 10.34
C LEU A 56 -0.39 8.76 10.70
N PRO A 57 -1.39 7.88 10.54
CA PRO A 57 -1.23 6.47 10.90
C PRO A 57 -0.33 5.73 9.91
N THR A 58 0.38 4.73 10.44
CA THR A 58 1.23 3.83 9.64
C THR A 58 0.88 2.36 9.85
N GLN A 59 0.02 2.05 10.82
CA GLN A 59 -0.36 0.68 11.10
C GLN A 59 -1.53 0.24 10.23
N THR A 60 -1.37 -0.91 9.58
CA THR A 60 -2.44 -1.50 8.79
C THR A 60 -3.54 -2.02 9.72
N PRO A 61 -4.80 -1.61 9.52
CA PRO A 61 -5.90 -2.16 10.31
C PRO A 61 -6.10 -3.64 9.99
N LYS A 62 -6.80 -4.34 10.88
CA LYS A 62 -7.12 -5.75 10.68
C LYS A 62 -8.16 -5.90 9.58
N ILE A 63 -7.73 -6.35 8.43
CA ILE A 63 -8.58 -6.55 7.24
C ILE A 63 -8.28 -7.95 6.69
N LYS A 64 -9.31 -8.71 6.38
CA LYS A 64 -9.17 -10.06 5.86
C LYS A 64 -8.63 -10.05 4.43
N LYS A 65 -7.68 -10.93 4.15
CA LYS A 65 -7.06 -11.04 2.82
C LYS A 65 -8.07 -11.23 1.69
N ASN A 66 -9.12 -12.04 1.94
CA ASN A 66 -10.15 -12.27 0.93
C ASN A 66 -10.90 -10.98 0.56
N ASP A 67 -11.16 -10.12 1.53
CA ASP A 67 -11.83 -8.85 1.29
C ASP A 67 -10.93 -7.89 0.50
N VAL A 68 -9.63 -7.89 0.80
CA VAL A 68 -8.62 -7.13 0.05
C VAL A 68 -8.62 -7.56 -1.41
N MET A 69 -8.60 -8.87 -1.65
CA MET A 69 -8.61 -9.40 -3.02
C MET A 69 -9.85 -9.00 -3.79
N LYS A 70 -11.03 -9.04 -3.16
CA LYS A 70 -12.27 -8.63 -3.82
C LYS A 70 -12.22 -7.19 -4.30
N ILE A 71 -11.69 -6.28 -3.47
CA ILE A 71 -11.58 -4.87 -3.85
C ILE A 71 -10.55 -4.68 -4.97
N LEU A 72 -9.39 -5.30 -4.86
CA LEU A 72 -8.33 -5.16 -5.85
C LEU A 72 -8.72 -5.77 -7.20
N MET A 73 -9.38 -6.92 -7.19
CA MET A 73 -9.82 -7.58 -8.42
C MET A 73 -10.98 -6.84 -9.10
N GLY A 74 -11.77 -6.12 -8.32
CA GLY A 74 -12.85 -5.27 -8.84
C GLY A 74 -12.38 -3.92 -9.36
N ASP A 75 -11.11 -3.55 -9.11
CA ASP A 75 -10.56 -2.28 -9.56
C ASP A 75 -10.22 -2.39 -11.07
N LYS A 76 -10.55 -1.33 -11.80
CA LYS A 76 -10.24 -1.20 -13.24
C LYS A 76 -8.75 -1.22 -13.56
N LYS A 77 -7.88 -1.26 -12.53
CA LYS A 77 -6.43 -1.35 -12.68
C LYS A 77 -5.93 -2.75 -13.00
N VAL A 78 -6.80 -3.77 -12.95
CA VAL A 78 -6.43 -5.13 -13.36
C VAL A 78 -6.55 -5.22 -14.88
N ARG A 79 -5.42 -5.27 -15.56
CA ARG A 79 -5.35 -5.47 -17.01
C ARG A 79 -4.70 -6.82 -17.28
N ASN A 80 -5.36 -7.64 -18.11
CA ASN A 80 -4.86 -8.96 -18.51
C ASN A 80 -4.55 -9.88 -17.30
N GLY A 81 -5.36 -9.77 -16.23
CA GLY A 81 -5.20 -10.58 -15.03
C GLY A 81 -4.00 -10.19 -14.15
N LYS A 82 -3.33 -9.08 -14.46
CA LYS A 82 -2.19 -8.60 -13.67
C LYS A 82 -2.54 -7.29 -12.99
N MET A 83 -2.24 -7.20 -11.70
CA MET A 83 -2.40 -5.98 -10.93
C MET A 83 -1.18 -5.08 -11.11
N ARG A 84 -1.45 -3.77 -11.19
CA ARG A 84 -0.40 -2.75 -11.31
C ARG A 84 -0.30 -1.99 -10.01
N PHE A 85 0.92 -1.88 -9.50
CA PHE A 85 1.22 -1.13 -8.29
C PHE A 85 2.27 -0.06 -8.58
N ILE A 86 2.11 1.09 -7.94
CA ILE A 86 3.12 2.14 -7.96
C ILE A 86 3.95 1.98 -6.71
N LEU A 87 5.25 1.76 -6.87
CA LEU A 87 6.19 1.56 -5.78
C LEU A 87 7.34 2.56 -5.88
N PRO A 88 7.86 3.02 -4.72
CA PRO A 88 9.02 3.92 -4.72
C PRO A 88 10.29 3.18 -5.14
N ILE A 89 11.13 3.85 -5.92
CA ILE A 89 12.43 3.33 -6.35
C ILE A 89 13.59 4.21 -5.90
N GLU A 90 13.30 5.45 -5.55
CA GLU A 90 14.27 6.43 -5.04
C GLU A 90 13.51 7.52 -4.29
N LEU A 91 14.21 8.35 -3.53
CA LEU A 91 13.58 9.54 -2.97
C LEU A 91 13.11 10.44 -4.11
N GLY A 92 11.80 10.74 -4.11
CA GLY A 92 11.20 11.57 -5.14
C GLY A 92 10.89 10.85 -6.45
N GLU A 93 11.03 9.52 -6.51
CA GLU A 93 10.79 8.77 -7.73
C GLU A 93 10.02 7.48 -7.46
N VAL A 94 9.03 7.21 -8.30
CA VAL A 94 8.22 5.99 -8.27
C VAL A 94 8.17 5.37 -9.65
N ASP A 95 7.79 4.09 -9.73
CA ASP A 95 7.57 3.43 -11.00
C ASP A 95 6.39 2.46 -10.87
N ILE A 96 5.91 1.98 -12.01
CA ILE A 96 4.76 1.07 -12.08
C ILE A 96 5.28 -0.36 -12.22
N PHE A 97 4.76 -1.26 -11.39
CA PHE A 97 5.14 -2.67 -11.37
C PHE A 97 3.91 -3.55 -11.58
N ASN A 98 4.04 -4.54 -12.43
CA ASN A 98 2.98 -5.52 -12.69
C ASN A 98 3.41 -6.95 -12.37
N ASP A 99 4.57 -7.12 -11.73
CA ASP A 99 5.15 -8.41 -11.38
C ASP A 99 5.01 -8.74 -9.89
N ILE A 100 4.11 -8.03 -9.19
CA ILE A 100 3.82 -8.26 -7.78
C ILE A 100 2.74 -9.34 -7.68
N ASN A 101 3.06 -10.47 -7.07
CA ASN A 101 2.08 -11.53 -6.87
C ASN A 101 1.32 -11.33 -5.55
N GLU A 102 0.24 -12.09 -5.40
CA GLU A 102 -0.67 -11.95 -4.26
C GLU A 102 0.05 -12.12 -2.92
N SER A 103 0.95 -13.08 -2.79
CA SER A 103 1.65 -13.34 -1.54
C SER A 103 2.53 -12.18 -1.10
N GLN A 104 3.01 -11.37 -2.03
CA GLN A 104 3.88 -10.25 -1.73
C GLN A 104 3.17 -9.07 -1.08
N PHE A 105 1.88 -8.89 -1.32
CA PHE A 105 1.14 -7.80 -0.69
C PHE A 105 0.10 -8.29 0.34
N LEU A 106 -0.46 -9.48 0.19
CA LEU A 106 -1.45 -9.97 1.15
C LEU A 106 -0.88 -10.20 2.55
N ARG A 107 0.42 -10.40 2.65
CA ARG A 107 1.10 -10.59 3.95
C ARG A 107 0.94 -9.39 4.90
N TYR A 108 0.60 -8.23 4.38
CA TYR A 108 0.38 -7.01 5.19
C TYR A 108 -1.05 -6.95 5.75
N PHE A 109 -1.89 -7.89 5.38
CA PHE A 109 -3.28 -8.00 5.84
C PHE A 109 -3.49 -9.32 6.59
N ASP A 110 -4.61 -9.44 7.26
CA ASP A 110 -4.91 -10.64 8.07
C ASP A 110 -5.31 -11.84 7.19
#